data_d99f14ce03a8b2010a71d42980e45151
#
_entry.id   d99f14ce03a8b2010a71d42980e45151
#
_cell.length_a   1.000
_cell.length_b   1.000
_cell.length_c   1.000
_cell.angle_alpha   90.00
_cell.angle_beta   90.00
_cell.angle_gamma   90.00
#
_symmetry.space_group_name_H-M   'P 1'
#
loop_
_entity.id
_entity.type
_entity.pdbx_description
1 polymer ?
#
loop_
_entity_poly.entity_id
_entity_poly.type
_entity_poly.pdbx_seq_one_letter_code
_entity_poly.pdbx_strand_id
1 'polypeptide(L)'
;GQRVENHSNIVSEAALTGKTINIIDAYSSTAFKFTGTKKFDRGTGYRSKSFLTIPLKNAQNYVIGVLQLINSIEPQTGNVVPFGRDIEPLVEALASQAAVALENQNLIESQKHLLDSFVRLMAGTVDAKSPYTAGHCQRVPVLTEMLTQAACDSAKAPFADFSLNEEQWYELHIAAWLHDCGKVTTPEYVVDKATKLETITDRLHEIRMRFEVVKREAVIECQQKMLDGARNGVELKQILDERLRSLDDDFEFVAECNRGGEFMDEERIQRLQQIAGIQWTRTLNDRLGIAQEELNRKSQQPEASLPVKENLLADRADHIIAHDTVVYSADPLNPYGFQVEVPPHKYNLGEVYNLSIARGTLTTEERFKINDHIVQTIVMLESLPFPQHMEGVPEIAGGHHEKMDGTGYPKKLKGTEMSVPARIMAIADVFEALTAADRPYKKAKTLSESINIMAGMVKDHHLDGELFKLFLESGVYQDYATKYLESYQLDDICLDDYLAAD
;
A
#
# COMPACT_ATOMS: atom_id res chain seq x y z
N GLY A 1 -27.94 32.61 3.23
CA GLY A 1 -28.66 33.52 4.13
C GLY A 1 -27.79 33.90 5.31
N GLN A 2 -27.83 35.15 5.75
CA GLN A 2 -27.15 35.59 6.98
C GLN A 2 -27.78 34.86 8.18
N ARG A 3 -26.94 34.22 9.01
CA ARG A 3 -27.34 33.67 10.30
C ARG A 3 -27.60 34.83 11.25
N VAL A 4 -28.81 35.00 11.75
CA VAL A 4 -29.21 36.02 12.73
C VAL A 4 -29.37 35.31 14.08
N GLU A 5 -28.80 35.90 15.14
CA GLU A 5 -28.96 35.45 16.52
C GLU A 5 -30.42 35.44 16.91
N ASN A 6 -30.92 34.36 17.50
CA ASN A 6 -32.32 34.22 17.89
C ASN A 6 -32.47 34.29 19.42
N HIS A 7 -32.63 35.48 19.91
CA HIS A 7 -32.89 35.76 21.33
C HIS A 7 -34.35 35.50 21.77
N SER A 8 -35.23 35.13 20.83
CA SER A 8 -36.65 34.91 21.18
C SER A 8 -36.93 33.45 21.62
N ASN A 9 -35.97 32.54 21.43
CA ASN A 9 -36.09 31.13 21.85
C ASN A 9 -35.22 30.90 23.09
N ILE A 10 -35.78 30.24 24.10
CA ILE A 10 -35.12 29.98 25.40
C ILE A 10 -33.83 29.15 25.25
N VAL A 11 -33.78 28.17 24.39
CA VAL A 11 -32.60 27.34 24.16
C VAL A 11 -31.52 28.15 23.43
N SER A 12 -31.90 28.94 22.44
CA SER A 12 -30.97 29.82 21.72
C SER A 12 -30.40 30.88 22.61
N GLU A 13 -31.22 31.49 23.48
CA GLU A 13 -30.78 32.49 24.43
C GLU A 13 -29.79 31.95 25.45
N ALA A 14 -30.09 30.75 26.02
CA ALA A 14 -29.17 30.06 26.92
C ALA A 14 -27.83 29.71 26.23
N ALA A 15 -27.88 29.29 24.97
CA ALA A 15 -26.69 29.00 24.18
C ALA A 15 -25.85 30.24 23.87
N LEU A 16 -26.49 31.38 23.51
CA LEU A 16 -25.82 32.62 23.14
C LEU A 16 -25.23 33.34 24.35
N THR A 17 -26.02 33.37 25.47
CA THR A 17 -25.64 34.15 26.67
C THR A 17 -24.81 33.32 27.66
N GLY A 18 -24.85 32.01 27.58
CA GLY A 18 -24.24 31.10 28.56
C GLY A 18 -24.87 31.22 29.96
N LYS A 19 -26.13 31.66 30.05
CA LYS A 19 -26.84 31.86 31.33
C LYS A 19 -27.95 30.82 31.50
N THR A 20 -28.10 30.32 32.71
CA THR A 20 -29.25 29.50 33.11
C THR A 20 -30.53 30.29 33.04
N ILE A 21 -31.59 29.72 32.47
CA ILE A 21 -32.89 30.33 32.32
C ILE A 21 -33.94 29.45 32.99
N ASN A 22 -34.64 29.97 33.98
CA ASN A 22 -35.74 29.28 34.65
C ASN A 22 -37.07 29.97 34.33
N ILE A 23 -38.01 29.26 33.74
CA ILE A 23 -39.34 29.74 33.35
C ILE A 23 -40.40 29.03 34.19
N ILE A 24 -41.13 29.83 34.95
CA ILE A 24 -42.20 29.34 35.85
C ILE A 24 -43.37 28.73 35.05
N ASP A 25 -43.85 29.47 34.04
CA ASP A 25 -44.94 29.06 33.18
C ASP A 25 -44.79 29.61 31.76
N ALA A 26 -44.53 28.72 30.79
CA ALA A 26 -44.38 29.06 29.37
C ALA A 26 -45.61 29.60 28.71
N TYR A 27 -46.80 29.36 29.29
CA TYR A 27 -48.05 29.84 28.73
C TYR A 27 -48.36 31.28 29.13
N SER A 28 -47.84 31.73 30.28
CA SER A 28 -47.97 33.11 30.80
C SER A 28 -46.73 33.97 30.55
N SER A 29 -45.63 33.38 30.18
CA SER A 29 -44.35 34.08 29.94
C SER A 29 -44.41 34.94 28.69
N THR A 30 -43.95 36.20 28.82
CA THR A 30 -43.78 37.17 27.71
C THR A 30 -42.32 37.35 27.32
N ALA A 31 -41.39 36.77 28.08
CA ALA A 31 -39.95 36.93 27.88
C ALA A 31 -39.45 36.19 26.61
N PHE A 32 -40.10 35.06 26.26
CA PHE A 32 -39.70 34.22 25.13
C PHE A 32 -40.91 33.75 24.32
N LYS A 33 -40.66 33.36 23.05
CA LYS A 33 -41.72 32.88 22.16
C LYS A 33 -41.90 31.37 22.31
N PHE A 34 -42.97 30.90 22.90
CA PHE A 34 -43.35 29.50 23.09
C PHE A 34 -44.36 28.98 22.05
N THR A 35 -44.45 29.62 20.87
CA THR A 35 -45.41 29.21 19.81
C THR A 35 -45.18 27.78 19.33
N GLY A 36 -43.91 27.38 19.18
CA GLY A 36 -43.54 26.01 18.81
C GLY A 36 -43.95 24.97 19.87
N THR A 37 -43.64 25.28 21.15
CA THR A 37 -44.03 24.44 22.31
C THR A 37 -45.52 24.28 22.41
N LYS A 38 -46.29 25.39 22.28
CA LYS A 38 -47.75 25.35 22.31
C LYS A 38 -48.36 24.59 21.13
N LYS A 39 -47.71 24.58 19.97
CA LYS A 39 -48.14 23.75 18.81
C LYS A 39 -47.88 22.25 19.06
N PHE A 40 -46.71 21.90 19.58
CA PHE A 40 -46.33 20.54 19.97
C PHE A 40 -47.30 19.98 21.03
N ASP A 41 -47.54 20.75 22.08
CA ASP A 41 -48.45 20.39 23.18
C ASP A 41 -49.86 20.09 22.68
N ARG A 42 -50.39 20.90 21.74
CA ARG A 42 -51.72 20.61 21.12
C ARG A 42 -51.76 19.33 20.32
N GLY A 43 -50.64 18.94 19.68
CA GLY A 43 -50.55 17.72 18.87
C GLY A 43 -50.38 16.46 19.71
N THR A 44 -49.70 16.57 20.89
CA THR A 44 -49.36 15.43 21.74
C THR A 44 -50.26 15.28 22.97
N GLY A 45 -51.07 16.27 23.30
CA GLY A 45 -51.84 16.32 24.53
C GLY A 45 -51.02 16.59 25.79
N TYR A 46 -49.71 16.79 25.64
CA TYR A 46 -48.81 17.18 26.71
C TYR A 46 -48.89 18.68 26.98
N ARG A 47 -48.60 19.13 28.20
CA ARG A 47 -48.60 20.56 28.55
C ARG A 47 -47.24 20.92 29.16
N SER A 48 -46.35 21.48 28.37
CA SER A 48 -45.04 21.95 28.77
C SER A 48 -45.20 23.30 29.50
N LYS A 49 -45.15 23.26 30.84
CA LYS A 49 -45.42 24.45 31.68
C LYS A 49 -44.17 25.11 32.22
N SER A 50 -43.41 24.39 33.02
CA SER A 50 -42.16 24.92 33.61
C SER A 50 -40.92 24.44 32.88
N PHE A 51 -39.91 25.32 32.73
CA PHE A 51 -38.66 25.02 32.04
C PHE A 51 -37.46 25.48 32.87
N LEU A 52 -36.46 24.58 32.97
CA LEU A 52 -35.12 24.95 33.43
C LEU A 52 -34.14 24.63 32.30
N THR A 53 -33.51 25.65 31.75
CA THR A 53 -32.61 25.56 30.59
C THR A 53 -31.21 25.98 31.01
N ILE A 54 -30.25 25.07 30.92
CA ILE A 54 -28.90 25.23 31.42
C ILE A 54 -27.91 25.01 30.28
N PRO A 55 -27.01 25.98 30.00
CA PRO A 55 -25.98 25.82 29.01
C PRO A 55 -24.91 24.82 29.50
N LEU A 56 -24.55 23.86 28.63
CA LEU A 56 -23.45 22.93 28.83
C LEU A 56 -22.16 23.62 28.39
N LYS A 57 -21.28 23.95 29.34
CA LYS A 57 -20.04 24.67 29.08
C LYS A 57 -18.85 23.77 29.25
N ASN A 58 -17.92 23.85 28.30
CA ASN A 58 -16.63 23.18 28.40
C ASN A 58 -15.66 23.93 29.33
N ALA A 59 -14.45 23.36 29.50
CA ALA A 59 -13.42 23.94 30.37
C ALA A 59 -12.96 25.36 29.94
N GLN A 60 -13.16 25.73 28.69
CA GLN A 60 -12.86 27.03 28.13
C GLN A 60 -14.03 28.00 28.19
N ASN A 61 -15.14 27.63 28.87
CA ASN A 61 -16.38 28.41 28.97
C ASN A 61 -17.19 28.55 27.65
N TYR A 62 -16.87 27.77 26.60
CA TYR A 62 -17.71 27.73 25.42
C TYR A 62 -18.93 26.84 25.66
N VAL A 63 -20.10 27.29 25.16
CA VAL A 63 -21.33 26.52 25.22
C VAL A 63 -21.30 25.47 24.11
N ILE A 64 -21.22 24.20 24.50
CA ILE A 64 -21.18 23.02 23.57
C ILE A 64 -22.56 22.36 23.40
N GLY A 65 -23.52 22.70 24.27
CA GLY A 65 -24.88 22.17 24.23
C GLY A 65 -25.79 22.92 25.22
N VAL A 66 -27.04 22.51 25.28
CA VAL A 66 -28.01 23.02 26.23
C VAL A 66 -28.83 21.88 26.82
N LEU A 67 -28.86 21.77 28.13
CA LEU A 67 -29.73 20.85 28.85
C LEU A 67 -31.05 21.58 29.15
N GLN A 68 -32.18 21.00 28.78
CA GLN A 68 -33.50 21.54 29.09
C GLN A 68 -34.35 20.54 29.85
N LEU A 69 -34.73 20.89 31.09
CA LEU A 69 -35.69 20.11 31.86
C LEU A 69 -37.06 20.78 31.74
N ILE A 70 -38.11 19.95 31.56
CA ILE A 70 -39.49 20.41 31.33
C ILE A 70 -40.37 19.77 32.39
N ASN A 71 -41.24 20.57 33.04
CA ASN A 71 -42.21 20.14 34.01
C ASN A 71 -41.60 19.48 35.27
N SER A 72 -41.19 20.30 36.23
CA SER A 72 -40.92 19.82 37.57
C SER A 72 -42.24 19.29 38.20
N ILE A 73 -42.20 18.08 38.70
CA ILE A 73 -43.39 17.42 39.33
C ILE A 73 -43.20 17.37 40.83
N GLU A 74 -44.21 17.85 41.54
CA GLU A 74 -44.24 17.73 43.01
C GLU A 74 -44.58 16.28 43.40
N PRO A 75 -43.72 15.57 44.11
CA PRO A 75 -43.87 14.13 44.36
C PRO A 75 -45.17 13.74 45.13
N GLN A 76 -45.67 14.69 45.95
CA GLN A 76 -46.84 14.43 46.80
C GLN A 76 -48.17 14.59 46.10
N THR A 77 -48.25 15.53 45.17
CA THR A 77 -49.51 15.88 44.48
C THR A 77 -49.55 15.48 43.02
N GLY A 78 -48.42 15.15 42.43
CA GLY A 78 -48.29 14.87 40.97
C GLY A 78 -48.46 16.13 40.10
N ASN A 79 -48.60 17.32 40.67
CA ASN A 79 -48.78 18.54 39.93
C ASN A 79 -47.50 19.11 39.34
N VAL A 80 -47.59 19.74 38.19
CA VAL A 80 -46.46 20.44 37.61
C VAL A 80 -46.27 21.79 38.35
N VAL A 81 -45.07 21.92 38.94
CA VAL A 81 -44.63 23.11 39.70
C VAL A 81 -43.43 23.76 39.03
N PRO A 82 -43.12 25.06 39.35
CA PRO A 82 -41.85 25.65 38.91
C PRO A 82 -40.65 24.93 39.45
N PHE A 83 -39.52 24.98 38.72
CA PHE A 83 -38.25 24.53 39.29
C PHE A 83 -37.81 25.45 40.42
N GLY A 84 -37.52 24.85 41.61
CA GLY A 84 -37.03 25.59 42.75
C GLY A 84 -35.63 26.18 42.51
N ARG A 85 -35.34 27.34 43.08
CA ARG A 85 -33.99 27.92 42.94
C ARG A 85 -32.90 27.15 43.69
N ASP A 86 -33.27 26.33 44.61
CA ASP A 86 -32.38 25.42 45.36
C ASP A 86 -31.90 24.24 44.50
N ILE A 87 -32.68 23.86 43.48
CA ILE A 87 -32.32 22.79 42.53
C ILE A 87 -31.38 23.33 41.41
N GLU A 88 -31.39 24.59 41.06
CA GLU A 88 -30.56 25.18 40.01
C GLU A 88 -29.05 24.81 40.15
N PRO A 89 -28.39 24.99 41.32
CA PRO A 89 -26.97 24.68 41.45
C PRO A 89 -26.67 23.19 41.30
N LEU A 90 -27.60 22.31 41.72
CA LEU A 90 -27.43 20.86 41.56
C LEU A 90 -27.50 20.46 40.07
N VAL A 91 -28.47 20.98 39.36
CA VAL A 91 -28.63 20.69 37.90
C VAL A 91 -27.50 21.36 37.11
N GLU A 92 -27.00 22.51 37.49
CA GLU A 92 -25.81 23.13 36.90
C GLU A 92 -24.55 22.29 37.11
N ALA A 93 -24.37 21.68 38.27
CA ALA A 93 -23.27 20.73 38.52
C ALA A 93 -23.37 19.47 37.65
N LEU A 94 -24.57 18.91 37.51
CA LEU A 94 -24.81 17.77 36.63
C LEU A 94 -24.62 18.14 35.15
N ALA A 95 -25.08 19.32 34.75
CA ALA A 95 -24.87 19.86 33.41
C ALA A 95 -23.38 20.05 33.09
N SER A 96 -22.59 20.52 34.07
CA SER A 96 -21.13 20.62 33.94
C SER A 96 -20.46 19.23 33.71
N GLN A 97 -20.87 18.22 34.47
CA GLN A 97 -20.37 16.84 34.26
C GLN A 97 -20.77 16.29 32.90
N ALA A 98 -22.03 16.51 32.49
CA ALA A 98 -22.49 16.12 31.16
C ALA A 98 -21.71 16.83 30.03
N ALA A 99 -21.38 18.10 30.23
CA ALA A 99 -20.54 18.85 29.30
C ALA A 99 -19.15 18.24 29.14
N VAL A 100 -18.50 17.86 30.23
CA VAL A 100 -17.19 17.19 30.19
C VAL A 100 -17.28 15.84 29.46
N ALA A 101 -18.32 15.05 29.74
CA ALA A 101 -18.53 13.76 29.08
C ALA A 101 -18.74 13.93 27.55
N LEU A 102 -19.57 14.90 27.16
CA LEU A 102 -19.81 15.21 25.73
C LEU A 102 -18.54 15.75 25.05
N GLU A 103 -17.77 16.59 25.72
CA GLU A 103 -16.51 17.11 25.17
C GLU A 103 -15.50 15.99 24.97
N ASN A 104 -15.36 15.09 25.94
CA ASN A 104 -14.48 13.91 25.80
C ASN A 104 -14.92 13.01 24.63
N GLN A 105 -16.22 12.77 24.47
CA GLN A 105 -16.74 12.00 23.35
C GLN A 105 -16.43 12.67 22.00
N ASN A 106 -16.66 13.99 21.89
CA ASN A 106 -16.34 14.75 20.68
C ASN A 106 -14.84 14.77 20.37
N LEU A 107 -13.99 14.83 21.40
CA LEU A 107 -12.54 14.76 21.24
C LEU A 107 -12.10 13.38 20.70
N ILE A 108 -12.64 12.30 21.26
CA ILE A 108 -12.36 10.94 20.78
C ILE A 108 -12.78 10.77 19.31
N GLU A 109 -13.98 11.22 18.96
CA GLU A 109 -14.46 11.17 17.56
C GLU A 109 -13.57 12.02 16.63
N SER A 110 -13.19 13.21 17.08
CA SER A 110 -12.30 14.09 16.30
C SER A 110 -10.91 13.47 16.11
N GLN A 111 -10.38 12.79 17.12
CA GLN A 111 -9.11 12.06 17.03
C GLN A 111 -9.21 10.88 16.04
N LYS A 112 -10.30 10.11 16.07
CA LYS A 112 -10.55 9.03 15.09
C LYS A 112 -10.60 9.60 13.66
N HIS A 113 -11.37 10.65 13.43
CA HIS A 113 -11.44 11.30 12.11
C HIS A 113 -10.09 11.85 11.64
N LEU A 114 -9.29 12.40 12.54
CA LEU A 114 -7.94 12.88 12.20
C LEU A 114 -7.05 11.71 11.81
N LEU A 115 -7.06 10.61 12.57
CA LEU A 115 -6.29 9.41 12.28
C LEU A 115 -6.71 8.81 10.92
N ASP A 116 -8.01 8.63 10.67
CA ASP A 116 -8.53 8.13 9.39
C ASP A 116 -8.08 9.01 8.21
N SER A 117 -8.13 10.33 8.39
CA SER A 117 -7.70 11.27 7.35
C SER A 117 -6.19 11.15 7.09
N PHE A 118 -5.40 10.98 8.14
CA PHE A 118 -3.95 10.81 8.04
C PHE A 118 -3.58 9.48 7.38
N VAL A 119 -4.23 8.40 7.77
CA VAL A 119 -4.04 7.06 7.19
C VAL A 119 -4.37 7.05 5.70
N ARG A 120 -5.48 7.67 5.29
CA ARG A 120 -5.85 7.83 3.87
C ARG A 120 -4.86 8.70 3.10
N LEU A 121 -4.32 9.74 3.72
CA LEU A 121 -3.28 10.58 3.12
C LEU A 121 -2.00 9.76 2.89
N MET A 122 -1.58 8.95 3.85
CA MET A 122 -0.42 8.06 3.73
C MET A 122 -0.61 7.04 2.60
N ALA A 123 -1.74 6.34 2.58
CA ALA A 123 -2.09 5.40 1.51
C ALA A 123 -2.11 6.09 0.13
N GLY A 124 -2.72 7.27 0.04
CA GLY A 124 -2.71 8.07 -1.19
C GLY A 124 -1.32 8.52 -1.63
N THR A 125 -0.39 8.74 -0.70
CA THR A 125 1.00 9.06 -1.00
C THR A 125 1.74 7.86 -1.59
N VAL A 126 1.47 6.66 -1.07
CA VAL A 126 2.01 5.40 -1.62
C VAL A 126 1.45 5.15 -3.03
N ASP A 127 0.14 5.31 -3.20
CA ASP A 127 -0.52 5.15 -4.50
C ASP A 127 -0.02 6.17 -5.55
N ALA A 128 0.26 7.42 -5.13
CA ALA A 128 0.77 8.46 -6.04
C ALA A 128 2.21 8.22 -6.49
N LYS A 129 2.97 7.35 -5.80
CA LYS A 129 4.36 7.05 -6.10
C LYS A 129 4.55 6.21 -7.37
N SER A 130 3.61 5.32 -7.64
CA SER A 130 3.67 4.44 -8.80
C SER A 130 2.28 4.29 -9.42
N PRO A 131 2.15 4.43 -10.75
CA PRO A 131 0.88 4.16 -11.44
C PRO A 131 0.41 2.70 -11.27
N TYR A 132 1.30 1.78 -10.87
CA TYR A 132 0.97 0.37 -10.62
C TYR A 132 0.30 0.11 -9.28
N THR A 133 0.38 1.07 -8.35
CA THR A 133 -0.27 1.01 -7.03
C THR A 133 -1.50 1.92 -6.95
N ALA A 134 -1.82 2.62 -8.04
CA ALA A 134 -2.93 3.56 -8.08
C ALA A 134 -4.26 2.87 -7.70
N GLY A 135 -4.81 3.23 -6.53
CA GLY A 135 -6.03 2.67 -6.00
C GLY A 135 -5.92 1.30 -5.31
N HIS A 136 -4.76 0.62 -5.35
CA HIS A 136 -4.54 -0.63 -4.62
C HIS A 136 -4.76 -0.46 -3.12
N CYS A 137 -4.08 0.53 -2.51
CA CYS A 137 -4.23 0.84 -1.09
C CYS A 137 -5.66 1.27 -0.69
N GLN A 138 -6.54 1.57 -1.64
CA GLN A 138 -7.95 1.86 -1.39
C GLN A 138 -8.85 0.62 -1.55
N ARG A 139 -8.48 -0.32 -2.44
CA ARG A 139 -9.29 -1.49 -2.78
C ARG A 139 -9.04 -2.67 -1.85
N VAL A 140 -7.79 -2.90 -1.43
CA VAL A 140 -7.46 -3.98 -0.46
C VAL A 140 -8.21 -3.84 0.86
N PRO A 141 -8.32 -2.66 1.50
CA PRO A 141 -9.14 -2.50 2.71
C PRO A 141 -10.59 -2.93 2.53
N VAL A 142 -11.22 -2.54 1.42
CA VAL A 142 -12.61 -2.92 1.14
C VAL A 142 -12.77 -4.44 1.04
N LEU A 143 -11.89 -5.10 0.31
CA LEU A 143 -11.94 -6.56 0.16
C LEU A 143 -11.64 -7.28 1.47
N THR A 144 -10.67 -6.76 2.25
CA THR A 144 -10.35 -7.28 3.58
C THR A 144 -11.57 -7.19 4.52
N GLU A 145 -12.26 -6.05 4.55
CA GLU A 145 -13.47 -5.87 5.36
C GLU A 145 -14.61 -6.79 4.90
N MET A 146 -14.84 -6.94 3.58
CA MET A 146 -15.85 -7.83 3.04
C MET A 146 -15.61 -9.30 3.43
N LEU A 147 -14.37 -9.78 3.30
CA LEU A 147 -14.04 -11.17 3.65
C LEU A 147 -14.06 -11.39 5.17
N THR A 148 -13.63 -10.40 5.96
CA THR A 148 -13.74 -10.46 7.42
C THR A 148 -15.19 -10.52 7.88
N GLN A 149 -16.08 -9.73 7.26
CA GLN A 149 -17.51 -9.80 7.55
C GLN A 149 -18.07 -11.19 7.23
N ALA A 150 -17.71 -11.76 6.08
CA ALA A 150 -18.11 -13.12 5.73
C ALA A 150 -17.62 -14.18 6.74
N ALA A 151 -16.41 -13.98 7.29
CA ALA A 151 -15.87 -14.84 8.34
C ALA A 151 -16.64 -14.70 9.66
N CYS A 152 -16.99 -13.48 10.05
CA CYS A 152 -17.82 -13.23 11.25
C CYS A 152 -19.26 -13.78 11.11
N ASP A 153 -19.81 -13.80 9.89
CA ASP A 153 -21.16 -14.29 9.62
C ASP A 153 -21.23 -15.81 9.40
N SER A 154 -20.05 -16.47 9.34
CA SER A 154 -19.97 -17.91 9.06
C SER A 154 -20.38 -18.74 10.25
N ALA A 155 -21.39 -19.60 10.09
CA ALA A 155 -21.77 -20.61 11.08
C ALA A 155 -20.95 -21.91 10.96
N LYS A 156 -20.01 -22.00 10.00
CA LYS A 156 -19.20 -23.20 9.72
C LYS A 156 -17.83 -23.12 10.39
N ALA A 157 -17.32 -24.25 10.86
CA ALA A 157 -15.92 -24.34 11.28
C ALA A 157 -14.98 -24.05 10.07
N PRO A 158 -13.83 -23.43 10.26
CA PRO A 158 -13.24 -23.04 11.55
C PRO A 158 -13.68 -21.64 12.05
N PHE A 159 -14.61 -20.94 11.37
CA PHE A 159 -14.97 -19.53 11.64
C PHE A 159 -16.23 -19.37 12.50
N ALA A 160 -16.92 -20.46 12.90
CA ALA A 160 -18.18 -20.39 13.63
C ALA A 160 -18.14 -19.54 14.93
N ASP A 161 -16.97 -19.47 15.57
CA ASP A 161 -16.75 -18.69 16.77
C ASP A 161 -15.93 -17.40 16.52
N PHE A 162 -15.64 -17.09 15.26
CA PHE A 162 -14.87 -15.90 14.90
C PHE A 162 -15.75 -14.66 14.87
N SER A 163 -15.40 -13.67 15.64
CA SER A 163 -16.09 -12.38 15.66
C SER A 163 -15.13 -11.28 16.05
N LEU A 164 -15.35 -10.08 15.56
CA LEU A 164 -14.61 -8.88 15.94
C LEU A 164 -15.55 -7.90 16.65
N ASN A 165 -15.08 -7.30 17.74
CA ASN A 165 -15.76 -6.15 18.36
C ASN A 165 -15.43 -4.85 17.60
N GLU A 166 -16.06 -3.72 17.99
CA GLU A 166 -15.88 -2.41 17.31
C GLU A 166 -14.41 -1.94 17.29
N GLU A 167 -13.66 -2.19 18.36
CA GLU A 167 -12.25 -1.82 18.47
C GLU A 167 -11.39 -2.66 17.52
N GLN A 168 -11.64 -3.96 17.43
CA GLN A 168 -10.93 -4.87 16.53
C GLN A 168 -11.27 -4.61 15.06
N TRP A 169 -12.49 -4.20 14.74
CA TRP A 169 -12.85 -3.74 13.41
C TRP A 169 -12.08 -2.48 13.02
N TYR A 170 -11.92 -1.55 13.97
CA TYR A 170 -11.14 -0.34 13.73
C TYR A 170 -9.65 -0.64 13.57
N GLU A 171 -9.10 -1.54 14.39
CA GLU A 171 -7.74 -2.05 14.26
C GLU A 171 -7.48 -2.66 12.88
N LEU A 172 -8.36 -3.55 12.42
CA LEU A 172 -8.31 -4.13 11.06
C LEU A 172 -8.35 -3.05 9.98
N HIS A 173 -9.26 -2.09 10.11
CA HIS A 173 -9.37 -0.96 9.18
C HIS A 173 -8.04 -0.21 9.02
N ILE A 174 -7.44 0.19 10.14
CA ILE A 174 -6.15 0.90 10.12
C ILE A 174 -5.03 0.04 9.54
N ALA A 175 -4.96 -1.24 9.93
CA ALA A 175 -3.97 -2.17 9.41
C ALA A 175 -4.09 -2.34 7.88
N ALA A 176 -5.31 -2.50 7.38
CA ALA A 176 -5.57 -2.67 5.96
C ALA A 176 -5.19 -1.44 5.11
N TRP A 177 -5.44 -0.24 5.61
CA TRP A 177 -5.04 1.00 4.93
C TRP A 177 -3.52 1.24 4.96
N LEU A 178 -2.81 0.73 5.96
CA LEU A 178 -1.37 0.94 6.16
C LEU A 178 -0.51 -0.27 5.77
N HIS A 179 -1.10 -1.38 5.28
CA HIS A 179 -0.36 -2.62 5.01
C HIS A 179 0.87 -2.42 4.13
N ASP A 180 0.81 -1.49 3.22
CA ASP A 180 1.82 -1.17 2.21
C ASP A 180 2.57 0.15 2.45
N CYS A 181 2.43 0.79 3.61
CA CYS A 181 3.03 2.11 3.86
C CYS A 181 4.56 2.11 3.68
N GLY A 182 5.23 1.00 3.90
CA GLY A 182 6.67 0.82 3.68
C GLY A 182 7.11 0.93 2.22
N LYS A 183 6.21 0.80 1.23
CA LYS A 183 6.53 1.02 -0.19
C LYS A 183 7.04 2.44 -0.48
N VAL A 184 6.81 3.38 0.43
CA VAL A 184 7.38 4.73 0.33
C VAL A 184 8.91 4.71 0.28
N THR A 185 9.56 3.70 0.86
CA THR A 185 11.02 3.55 0.90
C THR A 185 11.61 2.84 -0.33
N THR A 186 10.76 2.21 -1.16
CA THR A 186 11.21 1.48 -2.36
C THR A 186 11.38 2.48 -3.51
N PRO A 187 12.52 2.51 -4.22
CA PRO A 187 12.71 3.40 -5.36
C PRO A 187 11.72 3.09 -6.51
N GLU A 188 11.19 4.12 -7.14
CA GLU A 188 10.21 4.00 -8.25
C GLU A 188 10.74 3.12 -9.39
N TYR A 189 11.98 3.33 -9.80
CA TYR A 189 12.59 2.56 -10.89
C TYR A 189 12.75 1.06 -10.57
N VAL A 190 12.62 0.64 -9.32
CA VAL A 190 12.62 -0.78 -8.92
C VAL A 190 11.18 -1.32 -8.97
N VAL A 191 10.21 -0.55 -8.49
CA VAL A 191 8.78 -0.94 -8.51
C VAL A 191 8.27 -1.06 -9.94
N ASP A 192 8.62 -0.08 -10.78
CA ASP A 192 8.10 0.07 -12.15
C ASP A 192 9.00 -0.55 -13.22
N LYS A 193 10.03 -1.31 -12.83
CA LYS A 193 11.05 -1.87 -13.73
C LYS A 193 10.44 -2.77 -14.80
N ALA A 194 10.41 -2.29 -16.06
CA ALA A 194 9.82 -2.98 -17.19
C ALA A 194 10.80 -3.92 -17.91
N THR A 195 12.11 -3.59 -17.91
CA THR A 195 13.16 -4.35 -18.60
C THR A 195 14.34 -4.66 -17.66
N LYS A 196 15.15 -5.68 -17.99
CA LYS A 196 16.25 -6.14 -17.12
C LYS A 196 17.36 -5.11 -16.91
N LEU A 197 17.67 -4.30 -17.90
CA LEU A 197 18.73 -3.28 -17.84
C LEU A 197 18.22 -1.90 -17.42
N GLU A 198 16.92 -1.77 -17.20
CA GLU A 198 16.32 -0.51 -16.80
C GLU A 198 16.71 -0.13 -15.37
N THR A 199 16.98 1.16 -15.22
CA THR A 199 17.06 1.88 -13.95
C THR A 199 16.18 3.13 -14.10
N ILE A 200 16.73 4.36 -14.06
CA ILE A 200 16.02 5.58 -14.50
C ILE A 200 15.90 5.62 -16.00
N THR A 201 16.87 5.04 -16.73
CA THR A 201 16.86 4.85 -18.18
C THR A 201 17.26 3.42 -18.51
N ASP A 202 16.80 2.91 -19.66
CA ASP A 202 17.21 1.58 -20.14
C ASP A 202 18.63 1.66 -20.71
N ARG A 203 19.58 0.97 -20.07
CA ARG A 203 20.99 0.90 -20.46
C ARG A 203 21.22 0.13 -21.78
N LEU A 204 20.19 -0.51 -22.34
CA LEU A 204 20.24 -1.09 -23.67
C LEU A 204 20.65 -0.05 -24.73
N HIS A 205 20.37 1.24 -24.52
CA HIS A 205 20.79 2.30 -25.44
C HIS A 205 22.31 2.46 -25.51
N GLU A 206 23.01 2.31 -24.40
CA GLU A 206 24.47 2.32 -24.37
C GLU A 206 25.05 1.10 -25.07
N ILE A 207 24.46 -0.07 -24.83
CA ILE A 207 24.85 -1.33 -25.49
C ILE A 207 24.67 -1.20 -27.00
N ARG A 208 23.53 -0.66 -27.46
CA ARG A 208 23.29 -0.38 -28.90
C ARG A 208 24.41 0.47 -29.50
N MET A 209 24.81 1.52 -28.82
CA MET A 209 25.90 2.36 -29.31
C MET A 209 27.25 1.63 -29.37
N ARG A 210 27.54 0.73 -28.43
CA ARG A 210 28.74 -0.12 -28.51
C ARG A 210 28.68 -1.10 -29.68
N PHE A 211 27.54 -1.69 -30.00
CA PHE A 211 27.35 -2.50 -31.20
C PHE A 211 27.61 -1.69 -32.47
N GLU A 212 27.13 -0.43 -32.54
CA GLU A 212 27.39 0.47 -33.67
C GLU A 212 28.90 0.77 -33.80
N VAL A 213 29.64 0.93 -32.68
CA VAL A 213 31.10 1.10 -32.67
C VAL A 213 31.77 -0.15 -33.24
N VAL A 214 31.43 -1.36 -32.75
CA VAL A 214 32.00 -2.63 -33.26
C VAL A 214 31.73 -2.80 -34.74
N LYS A 215 30.54 -2.47 -35.24
CA LYS A 215 30.21 -2.51 -36.67
C LYS A 215 31.09 -1.53 -37.49
N ARG A 216 31.35 -0.33 -36.97
CA ARG A 216 32.27 0.64 -37.62
C ARG A 216 33.70 0.15 -37.58
N GLU A 217 34.18 -0.43 -36.50
CA GLU A 217 35.51 -1.02 -36.40
C GLU A 217 35.69 -2.15 -37.43
N ALA A 218 34.70 -3.03 -37.58
CA ALA A 218 34.72 -4.08 -38.62
C ALA A 218 34.84 -3.50 -40.06
N VAL A 219 34.10 -2.43 -40.35
CA VAL A 219 34.22 -1.73 -41.66
C VAL A 219 35.60 -1.12 -41.86
N ILE A 220 36.15 -0.44 -40.83
CA ILE A 220 37.49 0.18 -40.87
C ILE A 220 38.54 -0.89 -41.08
N GLU A 221 38.47 -2.01 -40.35
CA GLU A 221 39.41 -3.13 -40.49
C GLU A 221 39.37 -3.73 -41.92
N CYS A 222 38.18 -3.92 -42.48
CA CYS A 222 38.03 -4.40 -43.84
C CYS A 222 38.65 -3.42 -44.85
N GLN A 223 38.41 -2.11 -44.71
CA GLN A 223 38.98 -1.07 -45.58
C GLN A 223 40.49 -1.03 -45.45
N GLN A 224 41.07 -1.15 -44.24
CA GLN A 224 42.51 -1.17 -44.01
C GLN A 224 43.15 -2.38 -44.73
N LYS A 225 42.59 -3.58 -44.58
CA LYS A 225 43.05 -4.78 -45.30
C LYS A 225 43.05 -4.61 -46.82
N MET A 226 42.03 -3.92 -47.35
CA MET A 226 41.99 -3.58 -48.80
C MET A 226 43.11 -2.61 -49.20
N LEU A 227 43.37 -1.59 -48.38
CA LEU A 227 44.44 -0.59 -48.62
C LEU A 227 45.84 -1.23 -48.55
N ASP A 228 46.02 -2.17 -47.63
CA ASP A 228 47.28 -2.92 -47.41
C ASP A 228 47.55 -3.95 -48.54
N GLY A 229 46.72 -3.96 -49.61
CA GLY A 229 46.96 -4.74 -50.80
C GLY A 229 46.44 -6.18 -50.76
N ALA A 230 45.47 -6.45 -49.95
CA ALA A 230 44.78 -7.77 -49.94
C ALA A 230 44.17 -8.08 -51.33
N ARG A 231 44.57 -9.22 -51.92
CA ARG A 231 44.29 -9.58 -53.31
C ARG A 231 42.80 -9.96 -53.62
N ASN A 232 41.97 -10.18 -52.58
CA ASN A 232 40.59 -10.63 -52.79
C ASN A 232 39.57 -9.68 -52.12
N GLY A 233 39.32 -8.52 -52.73
CA GLY A 233 38.37 -7.53 -52.21
C GLY A 233 36.90 -8.01 -52.17
N VAL A 234 36.52 -8.98 -52.98
CA VAL A 234 35.16 -9.56 -52.98
C VAL A 234 34.95 -10.43 -51.76
N GLU A 235 35.90 -11.29 -51.45
CA GLU A 235 35.86 -12.16 -50.25
C GLU A 235 35.88 -11.35 -48.97
N LEU A 236 36.69 -10.30 -48.88
CA LEU A 236 36.69 -9.38 -47.72
C LEU A 236 35.36 -8.71 -47.50
N LYS A 237 34.66 -8.33 -48.56
CA LYS A 237 33.29 -7.77 -48.48
C LYS A 237 32.28 -8.80 -48.00
N GLN A 238 32.36 -10.03 -48.48
CA GLN A 238 31.49 -11.12 -48.00
C GLN A 238 31.66 -11.40 -46.49
N ILE A 239 32.94 -11.49 -46.03
CA ILE A 239 33.27 -11.66 -44.63
C ILE A 239 32.74 -10.49 -43.78
N LEU A 240 32.86 -9.25 -44.28
CA LEU A 240 32.30 -8.08 -43.60
C LEU A 240 30.78 -8.17 -43.52
N ASP A 241 30.10 -8.49 -44.62
CA ASP A 241 28.63 -8.58 -44.65
C ASP A 241 28.10 -9.70 -43.74
N GLU A 242 28.81 -10.83 -43.65
CA GLU A 242 28.50 -11.89 -42.70
C GLU A 242 28.70 -11.44 -41.25
N ARG A 243 29.80 -10.73 -40.98
CA ARG A 243 30.10 -10.19 -39.62
C ARG A 243 29.05 -9.14 -39.22
N LEU A 244 28.65 -8.25 -40.09
CA LEU A 244 27.64 -7.24 -39.80
C LEU A 244 26.27 -7.87 -39.51
N ARG A 245 25.85 -8.88 -40.30
CA ARG A 245 24.63 -9.64 -40.04
C ARG A 245 24.69 -10.37 -38.69
N SER A 246 25.80 -11.04 -38.36
CA SER A 246 25.98 -11.68 -37.07
C SER A 246 25.85 -10.70 -35.90
N LEU A 247 26.42 -9.47 -36.06
CA LEU A 247 26.27 -8.44 -35.01
C LEU A 247 24.84 -7.91 -34.88
N ASP A 248 24.08 -7.86 -35.95
CA ASP A 248 22.66 -7.49 -35.94
C ASP A 248 21.83 -8.55 -35.18
N ASP A 249 22.04 -9.85 -35.50
CA ASP A 249 21.40 -10.98 -34.84
C ASP A 249 21.77 -11.04 -33.35
N ASP A 250 23.03 -10.74 -33.02
CA ASP A 250 23.49 -10.71 -31.62
C ASP A 250 22.85 -9.55 -30.81
N PHE A 251 22.70 -8.38 -31.46
CA PHE A 251 22.00 -7.26 -30.82
C PHE A 251 20.50 -7.57 -30.62
N GLU A 252 19.84 -8.16 -31.62
CA GLU A 252 18.44 -8.58 -31.51
C GLU A 252 18.24 -9.55 -30.35
N PHE A 253 19.13 -10.53 -30.20
CA PHE A 253 19.12 -11.47 -29.08
C PHE A 253 19.29 -10.76 -27.73
N VAL A 254 20.24 -9.83 -27.60
CA VAL A 254 20.43 -9.03 -26.35
C VAL A 254 19.18 -8.20 -26.03
N ALA A 255 18.57 -7.60 -27.04
CA ALA A 255 17.36 -6.80 -26.87
C ALA A 255 16.16 -7.67 -26.44
N GLU A 256 16.06 -8.90 -26.96
CA GLU A 256 15.06 -9.88 -26.53
C GLU A 256 15.27 -10.29 -25.07
N CYS A 257 16.50 -10.63 -24.69
CA CYS A 257 16.83 -10.95 -23.31
C CYS A 257 16.47 -9.83 -22.34
N ASN A 258 16.63 -8.55 -22.76
CA ASN A 258 16.32 -7.41 -21.93
C ASN A 258 14.83 -7.29 -21.58
N ARG A 259 13.91 -7.74 -22.46
CA ARG A 259 12.46 -7.70 -22.21
C ARG A 259 11.99 -8.57 -21.04
N GLY A 260 12.76 -9.61 -20.67
CA GLY A 260 12.47 -10.48 -19.52
C GLY A 260 11.24 -11.38 -19.69
N GLY A 261 10.66 -11.49 -20.88
CA GLY A 261 9.50 -12.34 -21.21
C GLY A 261 9.86 -13.81 -21.39
N GLU A 262 11.06 -14.10 -21.84
CA GLU A 262 11.57 -15.43 -22.12
C GLU A 262 12.29 -16.01 -20.88
N PHE A 263 12.21 -17.33 -20.75
CA PHE A 263 13.01 -18.04 -19.74
C PHE A 263 14.48 -18.11 -20.22
N MET A 264 15.41 -17.69 -19.37
CA MET A 264 16.84 -17.74 -19.64
C MET A 264 17.39 -19.08 -19.19
N ASP A 265 17.44 -20.04 -20.12
CA ASP A 265 18.10 -21.32 -19.93
C ASP A 265 19.62 -21.21 -20.07
N GLU A 266 20.32 -22.31 -19.85
CA GLU A 266 21.78 -22.34 -19.88
C GLU A 266 22.33 -22.06 -21.29
N GLU A 267 21.65 -22.48 -22.33
CA GLU A 267 22.05 -22.27 -23.73
C GLU A 267 21.98 -20.78 -24.11
N ARG A 268 20.92 -20.10 -23.71
CA ARG A 268 20.76 -18.65 -23.88
C ARG A 268 21.81 -17.86 -23.09
N ILE A 269 22.11 -18.30 -21.84
CA ILE A 269 23.15 -17.69 -21.01
C ILE A 269 24.53 -17.84 -21.65
N GLN A 270 24.86 -19.02 -22.20
CA GLN A 270 26.13 -19.26 -22.90
C GLN A 270 26.24 -18.37 -24.15
N ARG A 271 25.17 -18.23 -24.95
CA ARG A 271 25.17 -17.31 -26.08
C ARG A 271 25.40 -15.86 -25.65
N LEU A 272 24.75 -15.43 -24.58
CA LEU A 272 24.93 -14.09 -24.01
C LEU A 272 26.37 -13.84 -23.58
N GLN A 273 27.03 -14.83 -22.95
CA GLN A 273 28.43 -14.75 -22.56
C GLN A 273 29.39 -14.65 -23.75
N GLN A 274 29.09 -15.38 -24.85
CA GLN A 274 29.85 -15.28 -26.11
C GLN A 274 29.75 -13.88 -26.70
N ILE A 275 28.55 -13.31 -26.77
CA ILE A 275 28.31 -11.95 -27.22
C ILE A 275 29.02 -10.95 -26.33
N ALA A 276 28.97 -11.12 -25.01
CA ALA A 276 29.65 -10.26 -24.04
C ALA A 276 31.16 -10.21 -24.29
N GLY A 277 31.77 -11.32 -24.73
CA GLY A 277 33.20 -11.39 -25.05
C GLY A 277 33.64 -10.64 -26.31
N ILE A 278 32.73 -10.14 -27.14
CA ILE A 278 33.06 -9.27 -28.26
C ILE A 278 33.68 -7.99 -27.73
N GLN A 279 34.81 -7.57 -28.33
CA GLN A 279 35.55 -6.41 -27.86
C GLN A 279 35.29 -5.17 -28.72
N TRP A 280 35.30 -4.02 -28.10
CA TRP A 280 35.27 -2.71 -28.72
C TRP A 280 36.37 -1.81 -28.14
N THR A 281 36.74 -0.75 -28.85
CA THR A 281 37.85 0.13 -28.45
C THR A 281 37.30 1.43 -27.88
N ARG A 282 37.58 1.68 -26.58
CA ARG A 282 37.29 2.95 -25.95
C ARG A 282 38.49 3.89 -26.03
N THR A 283 38.24 5.10 -26.49
CA THR A 283 39.29 6.16 -26.66
C THR A 283 39.08 7.34 -25.72
N LEU A 284 37.92 7.42 -25.04
CA LEU A 284 37.58 8.49 -24.11
C LEU A 284 37.75 8.03 -22.66
N ASN A 285 38.12 8.95 -21.80
CA ASN A 285 38.21 8.68 -20.36
C ASN A 285 36.82 8.56 -19.74
N ASP A 286 36.52 7.43 -19.08
CA ASP A 286 35.23 7.09 -18.45
C ASP A 286 35.06 7.66 -17.03
N ARG A 287 36.05 8.45 -16.56
CA ARG A 287 36.00 9.09 -15.22
C ARG A 287 35.71 10.59 -15.30
N LEU A 288 35.61 11.15 -16.50
CA LEU A 288 35.32 12.58 -16.68
C LEU A 288 33.80 12.83 -16.69
N GLY A 289 33.34 13.80 -15.88
CA GLY A 289 31.98 14.29 -15.90
C GLY A 289 30.96 13.39 -15.19
N ILE A 290 31.40 12.41 -14.41
CA ILE A 290 30.54 11.50 -13.62
C ILE A 290 30.37 11.99 -12.19
N ALA A 291 29.34 11.44 -11.50
CA ALA A 291 29.08 11.74 -10.09
C ALA A 291 30.22 11.25 -9.18
N GLN A 292 30.43 11.93 -8.05
CA GLN A 292 31.53 11.60 -7.12
C GLN A 292 31.45 10.17 -6.58
N GLU A 293 30.25 9.65 -6.33
CA GLU A 293 30.06 8.28 -5.86
C GLU A 293 30.49 7.24 -6.90
N GLU A 294 30.16 7.47 -8.17
CA GLU A 294 30.61 6.60 -9.26
C GLU A 294 32.12 6.70 -9.45
N LEU A 295 32.68 7.90 -9.39
CA LEU A 295 34.12 8.12 -9.44
C LEU A 295 34.84 7.38 -8.31
N ASN A 296 34.30 7.38 -7.10
CA ASN A 296 34.86 6.66 -5.96
C ASN A 296 34.88 5.14 -6.20
N ARG A 297 33.78 4.56 -6.77
CA ARG A 297 33.73 3.14 -7.15
C ARG A 297 34.76 2.80 -8.24
N LYS A 298 34.85 3.60 -9.31
CA LYS A 298 35.81 3.43 -10.40
C LYS A 298 37.25 3.58 -9.93
N SER A 299 37.50 4.45 -8.94
CA SER A 299 38.86 4.70 -8.42
C SER A 299 39.43 3.55 -7.57
N GLN A 300 38.60 2.57 -7.21
CA GLN A 300 39.06 1.32 -6.60
C GLN A 300 39.85 0.44 -7.59
N GLN A 301 39.75 0.70 -8.88
CA GLN A 301 40.52 0.04 -9.93
C GLN A 301 41.48 1.03 -10.58
N PRO A 302 42.65 0.57 -11.05
CA PRO A 302 43.59 1.41 -11.81
C PRO A 302 42.91 2.02 -13.04
N GLU A 303 43.27 3.25 -13.37
CA GLU A 303 42.82 3.88 -14.62
C GLU A 303 43.45 3.18 -15.82
N ALA A 304 42.60 2.82 -16.81
CA ALA A 304 43.08 2.17 -18.02
C ALA A 304 43.80 3.17 -18.95
N SER A 305 44.94 2.76 -19.52
CA SER A 305 45.61 3.53 -20.57
C SER A 305 44.78 3.50 -21.87
N LEU A 306 44.53 4.67 -22.44
CA LEU A 306 43.79 4.82 -23.69
C LEU A 306 44.72 4.74 -24.92
N PRO A 307 44.27 4.14 -26.03
CA PRO A 307 43.01 3.41 -26.21
C PRO A 307 42.98 2.06 -25.48
N VAL A 308 41.80 1.63 -24.98
CA VAL A 308 41.64 0.37 -24.28
C VAL A 308 40.56 -0.50 -24.96
N LYS A 309 40.78 -1.79 -25.03
CA LYS A 309 39.78 -2.76 -25.45
C LYS A 309 38.94 -3.20 -24.27
N GLU A 310 37.64 -3.10 -24.42
CA GLU A 310 36.62 -3.47 -23.44
C GLU A 310 35.65 -4.51 -24.02
N ASN A 311 35.09 -5.32 -23.18
CA ASN A 311 34.03 -6.25 -23.57
C ASN A 311 32.74 -5.49 -23.91
N LEU A 312 32.00 -6.00 -24.87
CA LEU A 312 30.73 -5.41 -25.35
C LEU A 312 29.68 -5.35 -24.25
N LEU A 313 29.58 -6.42 -23.43
CA LEU A 313 28.81 -6.45 -22.18
C LEU A 313 29.78 -6.81 -21.05
N ALA A 314 29.62 -6.20 -19.89
CA ALA A 314 30.54 -6.43 -18.77
C ALA A 314 29.84 -6.37 -17.42
N ASP A 315 30.32 -7.22 -16.50
CA ASP A 315 30.07 -7.14 -15.08
C ASP A 315 31.32 -6.59 -14.41
N ARG A 316 31.35 -5.25 -14.22
CA ARG A 316 32.52 -4.57 -13.66
C ARG A 316 32.39 -4.38 -12.16
N ALA A 317 33.51 -4.21 -11.46
CA ALA A 317 33.51 -3.97 -10.02
C ALA A 317 32.77 -2.67 -9.64
N ASP A 318 32.82 -1.65 -10.48
CA ASP A 318 32.11 -0.38 -10.28
C ASP A 318 30.59 -0.48 -10.48
N HIS A 319 30.09 -1.60 -11.06
CA HIS A 319 28.67 -1.93 -11.13
C HIS A 319 28.09 -2.43 -9.79
N ILE A 320 28.92 -2.78 -8.83
CA ILE A 320 28.51 -3.23 -7.51
C ILE A 320 28.35 -2.03 -6.59
N ILE A 321 27.16 -1.91 -6.01
CA ILE A 321 26.83 -0.88 -5.01
C ILE A 321 26.69 -1.57 -3.65
N ALA A 322 27.55 -1.21 -2.72
CA ALA A 322 27.51 -1.74 -1.36
C ALA A 322 26.35 -1.18 -0.54
N HIS A 323 25.96 -1.87 0.51
CA HIS A 323 25.04 -1.32 1.50
C HIS A 323 25.69 -0.14 2.25
N ASP A 324 24.95 0.94 2.42
CA ASP A 324 25.43 2.15 3.12
C ASP A 324 25.37 1.98 4.65
N THR A 325 24.44 1.15 5.13
CA THR A 325 24.18 0.90 6.56
C THR A 325 23.88 -0.57 6.79
N VAL A 326 23.92 -1.01 8.04
CA VAL A 326 23.44 -2.33 8.45
C VAL A 326 21.93 -2.39 8.19
N VAL A 327 21.49 -3.37 7.41
CA VAL A 327 20.08 -3.61 7.13
C VAL A 327 19.44 -4.26 8.34
N TYR A 328 18.29 -3.80 8.80
CA TYR A 328 17.61 -4.32 10.00
C TYR A 328 17.48 -5.84 10.03
N SER A 329 17.15 -6.45 8.89
CA SER A 329 17.01 -7.90 8.77
C SER A 329 18.33 -8.67 8.87
N ALA A 330 19.47 -8.01 8.68
CA ALA A 330 20.80 -8.60 8.85
C ALA A 330 21.38 -8.42 10.26
N ASP A 331 20.76 -7.59 11.10
CA ASP A 331 21.18 -7.41 12.49
C ASP A 331 20.75 -8.62 13.32
N PRO A 332 21.68 -9.40 13.90
CA PRO A 332 21.35 -10.52 14.77
C PRO A 332 20.54 -10.12 16.01
N LEU A 333 20.57 -8.84 16.39
CA LEU A 333 19.86 -8.28 17.53
C LEU A 333 18.58 -7.55 17.12
N ASN A 334 18.08 -7.76 15.86
CA ASN A 334 16.87 -7.09 15.45
C ASN A 334 15.69 -7.44 16.40
N PRO A 335 15.04 -6.41 16.96
CA PRO A 335 14.01 -6.64 17.97
C PRO A 335 12.70 -7.18 17.38
N TYR A 336 12.58 -7.15 16.05
CA TYR A 336 11.34 -7.48 15.33
C TYR A 336 11.26 -8.95 14.92
N GLY A 337 12.35 -9.72 15.02
CA GLY A 337 12.40 -11.14 14.65
C GLY A 337 12.40 -11.39 13.14
N PHE A 338 12.89 -10.44 12.33
CA PHE A 338 13.00 -10.63 10.89
C PHE A 338 13.99 -11.74 10.51
N GLN A 339 13.62 -12.55 9.51
CA GLN A 339 14.40 -13.68 9.00
C GLN A 339 14.61 -13.60 7.49
N VAL A 340 14.72 -12.38 6.94
CA VAL A 340 14.93 -12.13 5.51
C VAL A 340 16.41 -12.29 5.16
N GLU A 341 16.68 -13.02 4.08
CA GLU A 341 18.04 -13.13 3.55
C GLU A 341 18.44 -11.84 2.84
N VAL A 342 19.46 -11.18 3.35
CA VAL A 342 19.97 -9.92 2.79
C VAL A 342 21.03 -10.24 1.73
N PRO A 343 20.88 -9.75 0.48
CA PRO A 343 21.90 -9.88 -0.54
C PRO A 343 23.22 -9.22 -0.11
N PRO A 344 24.38 -9.70 -0.60
CA PRO A 344 25.69 -9.15 -0.22
C PRO A 344 25.87 -7.69 -0.68
N HIS A 345 25.09 -7.25 -1.64
CA HIS A 345 25.16 -5.92 -2.23
C HIS A 345 23.80 -5.22 -2.18
N LYS A 346 23.83 -3.88 -2.12
CA LYS A 346 22.59 -3.07 -2.24
C LYS A 346 22.01 -3.15 -3.66
N TYR A 347 22.88 -3.05 -4.68
CA TYR A 347 22.53 -3.25 -6.09
C TYR A 347 23.71 -3.87 -6.85
N ASN A 348 23.38 -4.66 -7.86
CA ASN A 348 24.32 -5.15 -8.86
C ASN A 348 23.85 -4.70 -10.25
N LEU A 349 24.56 -3.74 -10.84
CA LEU A 349 24.29 -3.17 -12.15
C LEU A 349 25.01 -3.91 -13.29
N GLY A 350 25.61 -5.08 -13.04
CA GLY A 350 26.29 -5.89 -14.06
C GLY A 350 25.37 -6.19 -15.24
N GLU A 351 25.85 -6.02 -16.46
CA GLU A 351 25.02 -6.17 -17.66
C GLU A 351 24.69 -7.63 -17.95
N VAL A 352 25.70 -8.50 -17.91
CA VAL A 352 25.50 -9.94 -18.08
C VAL A 352 24.67 -10.52 -16.93
N TYR A 353 24.95 -10.09 -15.70
CA TYR A 353 24.19 -10.47 -14.50
C TYR A 353 22.70 -10.16 -14.66
N ASN A 354 22.36 -8.91 -15.01
CA ASN A 354 20.96 -8.51 -15.19
C ASN A 354 20.29 -9.25 -16.34
N LEU A 355 20.94 -9.33 -17.50
CA LEU A 355 20.38 -10.03 -18.68
C LEU A 355 20.19 -11.53 -18.44
N SER A 356 20.98 -12.14 -17.56
CA SER A 356 20.92 -13.57 -17.22
C SER A 356 19.81 -13.95 -16.22
N ILE A 357 19.00 -12.98 -15.74
CA ILE A 357 17.88 -13.27 -14.82
C ILE A 357 16.95 -14.30 -15.45
N ALA A 358 16.71 -15.41 -14.74
CA ALA A 358 15.97 -16.55 -15.27
C ALA A 358 14.52 -16.22 -15.63
N ARG A 359 13.83 -15.44 -14.78
CA ARG A 359 12.43 -15.02 -15.00
C ARG A 359 12.21 -13.58 -14.51
N GLY A 360 11.47 -12.80 -15.29
CA GLY A 360 11.16 -11.41 -14.98
C GLY A 360 12.33 -10.46 -15.18
N THR A 361 12.25 -9.30 -14.57
CA THR A 361 13.17 -8.17 -14.80
C THR A 361 14.06 -7.82 -13.59
N LEU A 362 13.71 -8.31 -12.40
CA LEU A 362 14.34 -7.91 -11.13
C LEU A 362 15.52 -8.81 -10.77
N THR A 363 16.65 -8.20 -10.40
CA THR A 363 17.78 -8.90 -9.76
C THR A 363 17.40 -9.37 -8.35
N THR A 364 18.28 -10.17 -7.73
CA THR A 364 18.10 -10.59 -6.34
C THR A 364 18.08 -9.40 -5.38
N GLU A 365 18.93 -8.40 -5.60
CA GLU A 365 19.02 -7.19 -4.81
C GLU A 365 17.76 -6.32 -4.96
N GLU A 366 17.25 -6.18 -6.18
CA GLU A 366 16.03 -5.42 -6.45
C GLU A 366 14.79 -6.12 -5.90
N ARG A 367 14.72 -7.44 -6.00
CA ARG A 367 13.64 -8.24 -5.40
C ARG A 367 13.68 -8.12 -3.88
N PHE A 368 14.87 -8.19 -3.27
CA PHE A 368 15.04 -7.91 -1.84
C PHE A 368 14.53 -6.51 -1.50
N LYS A 369 14.87 -5.49 -2.30
CA LYS A 369 14.44 -4.11 -2.05
C LYS A 369 12.92 -3.92 -2.14
N ILE A 370 12.25 -4.66 -3.04
CA ILE A 370 10.79 -4.70 -3.05
C ILE A 370 10.25 -5.39 -1.80
N ASN A 371 10.78 -6.57 -1.45
CA ASN A 371 10.31 -7.33 -0.29
C ASN A 371 10.59 -6.58 1.04
N ASP A 372 11.62 -5.75 1.08
CA ASP A 372 11.99 -4.92 2.24
C ASP A 372 10.87 -3.92 2.62
N HIS A 373 9.91 -3.60 1.71
CA HIS A 373 8.82 -2.70 2.08
C HIS A 373 8.01 -3.22 3.28
N ILE A 374 7.87 -4.55 3.42
CA ILE A 374 7.12 -5.10 4.57
C ILE A 374 7.89 -4.97 5.88
N VAL A 375 9.23 -5.11 5.82
CA VAL A 375 10.11 -4.80 6.96
C VAL A 375 9.93 -3.34 7.37
N GLN A 376 9.95 -2.43 6.40
CA GLN A 376 9.76 -0.99 6.65
C GLN A 376 8.34 -0.69 7.15
N THR A 377 7.30 -1.37 6.63
CA THR A 377 5.93 -1.26 7.15
C THR A 377 5.89 -1.60 8.64
N ILE A 378 6.43 -2.75 9.03
CA ILE A 378 6.43 -3.17 10.43
C ILE A 378 7.22 -2.16 11.30
N VAL A 379 8.43 -1.77 10.89
CA VAL A 379 9.25 -0.81 11.64
C VAL A 379 8.54 0.54 11.80
N MET A 380 7.88 1.04 10.75
CA MET A 380 7.11 2.28 10.80
C MET A 380 5.92 2.16 11.76
N LEU A 381 5.16 1.08 11.66
CA LEU A 381 3.96 0.87 12.49
C LEU A 381 4.33 0.63 13.95
N GLU A 382 5.34 -0.16 14.25
CA GLU A 382 5.85 -0.38 15.61
C GLU A 382 6.40 0.89 16.27
N SER A 383 6.80 1.88 15.48
CA SER A 383 7.24 3.18 15.99
C SER A 383 6.10 4.11 16.40
N LEU A 384 4.86 3.79 16.02
CA LEU A 384 3.69 4.58 16.38
C LEU A 384 3.18 4.20 17.78
N PRO A 385 2.80 5.18 18.61
CA PRO A 385 2.28 4.91 19.95
C PRO A 385 0.80 4.48 19.89
N PHE A 386 0.55 3.31 19.32
CA PHE A 386 -0.80 2.77 19.28
C PHE A 386 -1.37 2.53 20.68
N PRO A 387 -2.65 2.82 20.91
CA PRO A 387 -3.32 2.43 22.14
C PRO A 387 -3.46 0.89 22.20
N GLN A 388 -3.65 0.35 23.41
CA GLN A 388 -3.69 -1.10 23.69
C GLN A 388 -4.62 -1.89 22.76
N HIS A 389 -5.76 -1.33 22.36
CA HIS A 389 -6.72 -1.97 21.46
C HIS A 389 -6.32 -1.94 19.98
N MET A 390 -5.14 -1.40 19.65
CA MET A 390 -4.59 -1.32 18.29
C MET A 390 -3.15 -1.85 18.18
N GLU A 391 -2.68 -2.57 19.21
CA GLU A 391 -1.32 -3.17 19.21
C GLU A 391 -1.15 -4.27 18.14
N GLY A 392 -2.25 -4.83 17.61
CA GLY A 392 -2.23 -5.82 16.53
C GLY A 392 -2.03 -5.24 15.14
N VAL A 393 -2.12 -3.90 14.95
CA VAL A 393 -1.95 -3.26 13.62
C VAL A 393 -0.67 -3.69 12.91
N PRO A 394 0.53 -3.69 13.54
CA PRO A 394 1.77 -4.12 12.88
C PRO A 394 1.78 -5.61 12.49
N GLU A 395 1.16 -6.49 13.28
CA GLU A 395 1.06 -7.92 12.98
C GLU A 395 0.14 -8.14 11.78
N ILE A 396 -1.06 -7.54 11.81
CA ILE A 396 -2.04 -7.70 10.73
C ILE A 396 -1.47 -7.15 9.42
N ALA A 397 -0.96 -5.91 9.44
CA ALA A 397 -0.36 -5.28 8.27
C ALA A 397 0.90 -6.01 7.78
N GLY A 398 1.74 -6.47 8.71
CA GLY A 398 3.01 -7.14 8.39
C GLY A 398 2.88 -8.60 7.96
N GLY A 399 1.72 -9.23 8.20
CA GLY A 399 1.53 -10.66 7.98
C GLY A 399 1.11 -11.06 6.55
N HIS A 400 0.70 -10.11 5.69
CA HIS A 400 0.10 -10.45 4.40
C HIS A 400 1.08 -11.07 3.37
N HIS A 401 2.39 -10.99 3.58
CA HIS A 401 3.40 -11.69 2.77
C HIS A 401 3.94 -12.95 3.44
N GLU A 402 3.47 -13.30 4.63
CA GLU A 402 3.76 -14.60 5.23
C GLU A 402 2.99 -15.71 4.50
N LYS A 403 3.43 -16.95 4.66
CA LYS A 403 2.79 -18.11 4.04
C LYS A 403 2.39 -19.14 5.08
N MET A 404 1.38 -19.92 4.80
CA MET A 404 0.86 -20.95 5.70
C MET A 404 1.93 -21.98 6.13
N ASP A 405 2.92 -22.25 5.25
CA ASP A 405 4.02 -23.20 5.50
C ASP A 405 5.24 -22.59 6.24
N GLY A 406 5.27 -21.26 6.46
CA GLY A 406 6.39 -20.56 7.08
C GLY A 406 7.56 -20.24 6.13
N THR A 407 7.35 -20.37 4.82
CA THR A 407 8.35 -19.94 3.81
C THR A 407 8.16 -18.52 3.33
N GLY A 408 7.20 -17.79 3.93
CA GLY A 408 6.94 -16.37 3.66
C GLY A 408 8.00 -15.44 4.24
N TYR A 409 7.69 -14.18 4.27
CA TYR A 409 8.56 -13.13 4.83
C TYR A 409 7.69 -12.03 5.47
N PRO A 410 8.21 -11.22 6.42
CA PRO A 410 9.62 -11.10 6.80
C PRO A 410 10.03 -11.96 8.01
N LYS A 411 9.10 -12.59 8.75
CA LYS A 411 9.36 -13.31 10.01
C LYS A 411 9.32 -14.84 9.85
N LYS A 412 8.92 -15.34 8.68
CA LYS A 412 8.71 -16.77 8.37
C LYS A 412 7.69 -17.41 9.31
N LEU A 413 6.59 -16.72 9.61
CA LEU A 413 5.50 -17.21 10.44
C LEU A 413 4.73 -18.31 9.74
N LYS A 414 4.33 -19.34 10.50
CA LYS A 414 3.38 -20.35 10.02
C LYS A 414 1.94 -19.88 10.18
N GLY A 415 1.02 -20.48 9.45
CA GLY A 415 -0.39 -20.10 9.51
C GLY A 415 -1.00 -20.10 10.91
N THR A 416 -0.52 -20.98 11.82
CA THR A 416 -0.95 -21.03 13.23
C THR A 416 -0.40 -19.89 14.10
N GLU A 417 0.60 -19.18 13.61
CA GLU A 417 1.25 -18.05 14.28
C GLU A 417 0.74 -16.71 13.78
N MET A 418 -0.12 -16.72 12.73
CA MET A 418 -0.75 -15.55 12.13
C MET A 418 -2.19 -15.41 12.60
N SER A 419 -2.63 -14.19 12.85
CA SER A 419 -4.04 -13.93 13.14
C SER A 419 -4.93 -14.21 11.93
N VAL A 420 -6.23 -14.45 12.16
CA VAL A 420 -7.20 -14.58 11.06
C VAL A 420 -7.25 -13.32 10.18
N PRO A 421 -7.26 -12.09 10.75
CA PRO A 421 -7.19 -10.86 9.97
C PRO A 421 -5.96 -10.76 9.05
N ALA A 422 -4.77 -11.14 9.49
CA ALA A 422 -3.55 -11.13 8.66
C ALA A 422 -3.67 -12.10 7.48
N ARG A 423 -4.21 -13.30 7.69
CA ARG A 423 -4.46 -14.29 6.62
C ARG A 423 -5.55 -13.85 5.64
N ILE A 424 -6.60 -13.16 6.12
CA ILE A 424 -7.63 -12.54 5.27
C ILE A 424 -6.99 -11.46 4.38
N MET A 425 -6.15 -10.62 4.96
CA MET A 425 -5.45 -9.57 4.20
C MET A 425 -4.56 -10.15 3.10
N ALA A 426 -3.88 -11.28 3.34
CA ALA A 426 -3.10 -11.97 2.32
C ALA A 426 -3.95 -12.41 1.11
N ILE A 427 -5.17 -12.91 1.35
CA ILE A 427 -6.12 -13.26 0.28
C ILE A 427 -6.56 -12.01 -0.48
N ALA A 428 -6.91 -10.95 0.25
CA ALA A 428 -7.38 -9.70 -0.33
C ALA A 428 -6.31 -9.03 -1.19
N ASP A 429 -5.07 -8.96 -0.69
CA ASP A 429 -3.93 -8.39 -1.41
C ASP A 429 -3.64 -9.16 -2.70
N VAL A 430 -3.53 -10.50 -2.62
CA VAL A 430 -3.26 -11.34 -3.78
C VAL A 430 -4.37 -11.23 -4.83
N PHE A 431 -5.64 -11.28 -4.43
CA PHE A 431 -6.76 -11.19 -5.36
C PHE A 431 -6.80 -9.83 -6.06
N GLU A 432 -6.63 -8.75 -5.29
CA GLU A 432 -6.57 -7.39 -5.85
C GLU A 432 -5.40 -7.25 -6.82
N ALA A 433 -4.20 -7.69 -6.43
CA ALA A 433 -3.01 -7.60 -7.28
C ALA A 433 -3.11 -8.41 -8.60
N LEU A 434 -3.86 -9.50 -8.62
CA LEU A 434 -4.11 -10.31 -9.82
C LEU A 434 -5.14 -9.65 -10.75
N THR A 435 -6.15 -8.99 -10.19
CA THR A 435 -7.28 -8.43 -10.92
C THR A 435 -7.11 -6.94 -11.27
N ALA A 436 -6.14 -6.24 -10.68
CA ALA A 436 -5.88 -4.83 -10.95
C ALA A 436 -5.59 -4.56 -12.44
N ALA A 437 -6.36 -3.66 -13.04
CA ALA A 437 -6.24 -3.24 -14.45
C ALA A 437 -5.30 -2.05 -14.66
N ASP A 438 -4.77 -1.47 -13.59
CA ASP A 438 -4.02 -0.20 -13.59
C ASP A 438 -2.60 -0.32 -14.16
N ARG A 439 -2.18 -1.52 -14.60
CA ARG A 439 -0.84 -1.76 -15.13
C ARG A 439 -0.78 -1.50 -16.64
N PRO A 440 -0.11 -0.44 -17.13
CA PRO A 440 -0.17 -0.02 -18.53
C PRO A 440 0.41 -1.02 -19.54
N TYR A 441 1.25 -1.97 -19.07
CA TYR A 441 1.95 -2.93 -19.94
C TYR A 441 1.49 -4.38 -19.78
N LYS A 442 0.55 -4.66 -18.86
CA LYS A 442 0.07 -6.01 -18.62
C LYS A 442 -1.46 -6.02 -18.58
N LYS A 443 -2.08 -6.78 -19.47
CA LYS A 443 -3.53 -6.99 -19.43
C LYS A 443 -3.90 -7.61 -18.08
N ALA A 444 -4.87 -7.02 -17.38
CA ALA A 444 -5.39 -7.58 -16.15
C ALA A 444 -5.95 -8.99 -16.41
N LYS A 445 -5.84 -9.85 -15.41
CA LYS A 445 -6.36 -11.21 -15.49
C LYS A 445 -7.87 -11.22 -15.39
N THR A 446 -8.48 -12.24 -15.98
CA THR A 446 -9.90 -12.49 -15.77
C THR A 446 -10.14 -13.05 -14.37
N LEU A 447 -11.39 -13.07 -13.98
CA LEU A 447 -11.80 -13.57 -12.67
C LEU A 447 -11.43 -15.05 -12.52
N SER A 448 -11.72 -15.88 -13.54
CA SER A 448 -11.36 -17.30 -13.56
C SER A 448 -9.84 -17.53 -13.53
N GLU A 449 -9.06 -16.78 -14.30
CA GLU A 449 -7.59 -16.85 -14.26
C GLU A 449 -7.05 -16.52 -12.86
N SER A 450 -7.61 -15.50 -12.21
CA SER A 450 -7.18 -15.07 -10.87
C SER A 450 -7.48 -16.14 -9.81
N ILE A 451 -8.70 -16.68 -9.81
CA ILE A 451 -9.10 -17.77 -8.91
C ILE A 451 -8.25 -19.04 -9.14
N ASN A 452 -7.97 -19.41 -10.38
CA ASN A 452 -7.09 -20.53 -10.69
C ASN A 452 -5.66 -20.37 -10.11
N ILE A 453 -5.10 -19.17 -10.19
CA ILE A 453 -3.79 -18.87 -9.61
C ILE A 453 -3.86 -19.00 -8.09
N MET A 454 -4.87 -18.42 -7.46
CA MET A 454 -5.05 -18.49 -6.00
C MET A 454 -5.25 -19.92 -5.52
N ALA A 455 -6.00 -20.76 -6.26
CA ALA A 455 -6.14 -22.18 -5.97
C ALA A 455 -4.80 -22.92 -6.04
N GLY A 456 -3.94 -22.56 -7.00
CA GLY A 456 -2.56 -23.02 -7.03
C GLY A 456 -1.76 -22.61 -5.80
N MET A 457 -1.89 -21.35 -5.38
CA MET A 457 -1.22 -20.83 -4.18
C MET A 457 -1.71 -21.50 -2.88
N VAL A 458 -2.98 -21.92 -2.81
CA VAL A 458 -3.50 -22.72 -1.70
C VAL A 458 -2.85 -24.11 -1.68
N LYS A 459 -2.74 -24.79 -2.83
CA LYS A 459 -2.06 -26.08 -2.95
C LYS A 459 -0.59 -26.02 -2.54
N ASP A 460 0.06 -24.89 -2.82
CA ASP A 460 1.45 -24.62 -2.45
C ASP A 460 1.59 -24.09 -1.00
N HIS A 461 0.54 -24.17 -0.19
CA HIS A 461 0.51 -23.65 1.19
C HIS A 461 0.92 -22.18 1.33
N HIS A 462 0.69 -21.38 0.29
CA HIS A 462 0.93 -19.95 0.34
C HIS A 462 -0.26 -19.23 1.02
N LEU A 463 -1.49 -19.52 0.59
CA LEU A 463 -2.73 -18.95 1.12
C LEU A 463 -3.47 -19.95 2.03
N ASP A 464 -4.28 -19.41 2.93
CA ASP A 464 -5.16 -20.22 3.78
C ASP A 464 -6.31 -20.82 2.97
N GLY A 465 -6.37 -22.15 2.93
CA GLY A 465 -7.38 -22.88 2.16
C GLY A 465 -8.79 -22.71 2.68
N GLU A 466 -9.00 -22.65 4.01
CA GLU A 466 -10.32 -22.46 4.59
C GLU A 466 -10.86 -21.05 4.34
N LEU A 467 -10.00 -20.02 4.42
CA LEU A 467 -10.37 -18.66 4.04
C LEU A 467 -10.62 -18.52 2.55
N PHE A 468 -9.83 -19.19 1.71
CA PHE A 468 -10.07 -19.19 0.26
C PHE A 468 -11.40 -19.88 -0.08
N LYS A 469 -11.73 -21.00 0.56
CA LYS A 469 -13.03 -21.65 0.43
C LYS A 469 -14.18 -20.73 0.85
N LEU A 470 -14.04 -20.05 1.99
CA LEU A 470 -15.00 -19.06 2.46
C LEU A 470 -15.16 -17.91 1.46
N PHE A 471 -14.05 -17.41 0.91
CA PHE A 471 -14.05 -16.35 -0.10
C PHE A 471 -14.90 -16.71 -1.33
N LEU A 472 -14.83 -17.97 -1.76
CA LEU A 472 -15.64 -18.49 -2.85
C LEU A 472 -17.10 -18.76 -2.45
N GLU A 473 -17.34 -19.46 -1.34
CA GLU A 473 -18.70 -19.86 -0.89
C GLU A 473 -19.57 -18.65 -0.50
N SER A 474 -18.97 -17.61 0.08
CA SER A 474 -19.68 -16.38 0.49
C SER A 474 -20.04 -15.46 -0.69
N GLY A 475 -19.45 -15.65 -1.86
CA GLY A 475 -19.66 -14.79 -3.03
C GLY A 475 -18.93 -13.43 -2.95
N VAL A 476 -18.09 -13.19 -1.95
CA VAL A 476 -17.32 -11.93 -1.78
C VAL A 476 -16.51 -11.60 -3.03
N TYR A 477 -15.93 -12.59 -3.69
CA TYR A 477 -15.18 -12.40 -4.94
C TYR A 477 -16.05 -11.84 -6.07
N GLN A 478 -17.33 -12.26 -6.17
CA GLN A 478 -18.27 -11.77 -7.19
C GLN A 478 -18.77 -10.35 -6.89
N ASP A 479 -19.07 -10.09 -5.62
CA ASP A 479 -19.54 -8.77 -5.19
C ASP A 479 -18.44 -7.72 -5.41
N TYR A 480 -17.20 -8.06 -5.07
CA TYR A 480 -16.06 -7.21 -5.35
C TYR A 480 -15.84 -7.06 -6.86
N ALA A 481 -15.84 -8.16 -7.62
CA ALA A 481 -15.61 -8.15 -9.06
C ALA A 481 -16.65 -7.28 -9.79
N THR A 482 -17.91 -7.39 -9.44
CA THR A 482 -19.01 -6.59 -10.04
C THR A 482 -18.80 -5.08 -9.83
N LYS A 483 -18.18 -4.70 -8.71
CA LYS A 483 -17.99 -3.29 -8.33
C LYS A 483 -16.70 -2.65 -8.88
N TYR A 484 -15.64 -3.44 -9.01
CA TYR A 484 -14.29 -2.90 -9.24
C TYR A 484 -13.59 -3.42 -10.50
N LEU A 485 -14.04 -4.52 -11.11
CA LEU A 485 -13.41 -5.08 -12.29
C LEU A 485 -14.05 -4.55 -13.58
N GLU A 486 -13.25 -4.52 -14.62
CA GLU A 486 -13.71 -4.19 -15.97
C GLU A 486 -14.56 -5.32 -16.55
N SER A 487 -15.53 -5.01 -17.40
CA SER A 487 -16.49 -5.99 -17.95
C SER A 487 -15.83 -7.16 -18.69
N TYR A 488 -14.65 -6.96 -19.29
CA TYR A 488 -13.90 -8.02 -20.00
C TYR A 488 -13.23 -9.01 -19.05
N GLN A 489 -13.12 -8.67 -17.77
CA GLN A 489 -12.52 -9.53 -16.73
C GLN A 489 -13.56 -10.47 -16.10
N LEU A 490 -14.86 -10.15 -16.26
CA LEU A 490 -15.96 -10.90 -15.68
C LEU A 490 -16.24 -12.10 -16.58
N ASP A 491 -15.84 -13.27 -16.14
CA ASP A 491 -16.09 -14.54 -16.78
C ASP A 491 -16.70 -15.55 -15.78
N ASP A 492 -17.25 -16.65 -16.30
CA ASP A 492 -17.91 -17.66 -15.48
C ASP A 492 -16.91 -18.55 -14.75
N ILE A 493 -17.18 -18.83 -13.47
CA ILE A 493 -16.38 -19.73 -12.62
C ILE A 493 -17.23 -20.91 -12.22
N CYS A 494 -16.71 -22.13 -12.43
CA CYS A 494 -17.28 -23.33 -11.89
C CYS A 494 -16.72 -23.57 -10.47
N LEU A 495 -17.51 -23.29 -9.44
CA LEU A 495 -17.07 -23.41 -8.04
C LEU A 495 -16.73 -24.88 -7.66
N ASP A 496 -17.40 -25.84 -8.27
CA ASP A 496 -17.16 -27.27 -7.99
C ASP A 496 -15.71 -27.69 -8.28
N ASP A 497 -15.03 -27.02 -9.21
CA ASP A 497 -13.65 -27.28 -9.55
C ASP A 497 -12.65 -26.93 -8.41
N TYR A 498 -13.08 -26.06 -7.49
CA TYR A 498 -12.26 -25.52 -6.42
C TYR A 498 -12.69 -26.00 -5.02
N LEU A 499 -13.95 -26.38 -4.85
CA LEU A 499 -14.54 -26.77 -3.57
C LEU A 499 -14.58 -28.29 -3.36
N ALA A 500 -14.34 -29.08 -4.41
CA ALA A 500 -14.41 -30.55 -4.40
C ALA A 500 -13.11 -31.25 -3.95
N ALA A 501 -12.09 -30.54 -3.53
CA ALA A 501 -10.81 -31.10 -3.09
C ALA A 501 -10.75 -31.16 -1.55
N ASP A 502 -11.30 -32.22 -0.96
CA ASP A 502 -10.96 -32.74 0.37
C ASP A 502 -9.88 -33.83 0.25
#